data_50425632c99a3c7ae58b185640a63ae3
#
_entry.id   50425632c99a3c7ae58b185640a63ae3
#
_cell.length_a   1.000
_cell.length_b   1.000
_cell.length_c   1.000
_cell.angle_alpha   90.00
_cell.angle_beta   90.00
_cell.angle_gamma   90.00
#
_symmetry.space_group_name_H-M   'P 1'
#
loop_
_entity.id
_entity.type
_entity.pdbx_description
1 polymer ?
#
loop_
_entity_poly.entity_id
_entity_poly.type
_entity_poly.pdbx_seq_one_letter_code
_entity_poly.pdbx_strand_id
1 'polypeptide(L)'
;AVDFFEDEKVARIASFAQKMFLDCNVIISFSDGGVYGRYHIGLLHYLKKKYPGFYLVSSTTKVLTEFQECLREIQREDFQYVVPDFRLNKMLDKWNTLSEGQKDKVEFLCNECCWFGCRDRKACYEDVSRKNLGEDGEEHRCTAPNAKEGYRFSKAMTNPGFISVDDIKNIYLPMGFTNFKIEGRGLGSALILEFLLYYMTKPEYQLYVREELYLDNMLDLF
;
A
#
# COMPACT_ATOMS: atom_id res chain seq x y z
N ALA A 1 23.49 5.11 -19.43
CA ALA A 1 22.16 4.68 -19.01
C ALA A 1 22.26 3.17 -18.80
N VAL A 2 22.16 2.71 -17.57
CA VAL A 2 22.02 1.28 -17.30
C VAL A 2 20.72 0.86 -17.95
N ASP A 3 20.81 -0.10 -18.85
CA ASP A 3 19.63 -0.61 -19.52
C ASP A 3 18.88 -1.48 -18.49
N PHE A 4 17.99 -0.83 -17.73
CA PHE A 4 17.25 -1.44 -16.63
C PHE A 4 16.43 -2.65 -17.11
N PHE A 5 16.18 -2.74 -18.42
CA PHE A 5 15.44 -3.83 -19.05
C PHE A 5 16.27 -5.09 -19.24
N GLU A 6 17.59 -4.93 -19.23
CA GLU A 6 18.55 -6.03 -19.27
C GLU A 6 19.11 -6.36 -17.89
N ASP A 7 18.60 -5.73 -16.81
CA ASP A 7 19.03 -6.04 -15.46
C ASP A 7 18.68 -7.50 -15.13
N GLU A 8 19.73 -8.31 -15.07
CA GLU A 8 19.63 -9.72 -14.77
C GLU A 8 18.92 -10.01 -13.44
N LYS A 9 19.03 -9.10 -12.46
CA LYS A 9 18.33 -9.22 -11.16
C LYS A 9 16.82 -9.10 -11.33
N VAL A 10 16.34 -8.11 -12.09
CA VAL A 10 14.90 -7.93 -12.37
C VAL A 10 14.36 -9.15 -13.11
N ALA A 11 15.06 -9.62 -14.14
CA ALA A 11 14.67 -10.81 -14.88
C ALA A 11 14.65 -12.06 -14.01
N ARG A 12 15.63 -12.25 -13.11
CA ARG A 12 15.70 -13.37 -12.18
C ARG A 12 14.58 -13.33 -11.14
N ILE A 13 14.31 -12.17 -10.54
CA ILE A 13 13.22 -12.01 -9.55
C ILE A 13 11.87 -12.30 -10.21
N ALA A 14 11.60 -11.72 -11.38
CA ALA A 14 10.36 -11.93 -12.10
C ALA A 14 10.19 -13.40 -12.54
N SER A 15 11.25 -14.04 -13.03
CA SER A 15 11.25 -15.44 -13.41
C SER A 15 11.05 -16.38 -12.22
N PHE A 16 11.68 -16.08 -11.09
CA PHE A 16 11.51 -16.80 -9.85
C PHE A 16 10.06 -16.69 -9.33
N ALA A 17 9.52 -15.46 -9.29
CA ALA A 17 8.16 -15.21 -8.87
C ALA A 17 7.16 -15.98 -9.76
N GLN A 18 7.32 -15.92 -11.07
CA GLN A 18 6.48 -16.68 -12.01
C GLN A 18 6.56 -18.20 -11.79
N LYS A 19 7.76 -18.72 -11.51
CA LYS A 19 7.95 -20.17 -11.28
C LYS A 19 7.38 -20.65 -9.95
N MET A 20 7.53 -19.84 -8.89
CA MET A 20 7.12 -20.24 -7.53
C MET A 20 5.65 -19.97 -7.23
N PHE A 21 5.02 -19.04 -7.95
CA PHE A 21 3.66 -18.59 -7.70
C PHE A 21 2.77 -18.77 -8.94
N LEU A 22 2.93 -19.90 -9.64
CA LEU A 22 2.14 -20.23 -10.84
C LEU A 22 0.64 -20.14 -10.62
N ASP A 23 0.17 -20.43 -9.40
CA ASP A 23 -1.23 -20.38 -9.00
C ASP A 23 -1.57 -19.14 -8.14
N CYS A 24 -0.61 -18.25 -7.92
CA CYS A 24 -0.78 -17.02 -7.16
C CYS A 24 -0.55 -15.80 -8.04
N ASN A 25 -1.37 -14.78 -7.86
CA ASN A 25 -1.17 -13.51 -8.54
C ASN A 25 0.07 -12.80 -7.99
N VAL A 26 1.02 -12.46 -8.86
CA VAL A 26 2.20 -11.67 -8.47
C VAL A 26 1.84 -10.19 -8.57
N ILE A 27 1.92 -9.49 -7.44
CA ILE A 27 1.62 -8.06 -7.33
C ILE A 27 2.92 -7.28 -7.41
N ILE A 28 3.02 -6.37 -8.37
CA ILE A 28 4.12 -5.42 -8.46
C ILE A 28 3.56 -4.01 -8.25
N SER A 29 3.99 -3.38 -7.16
CA SER A 29 3.56 -2.03 -6.81
C SER A 29 4.53 -1.00 -7.38
N PHE A 30 4.00 -0.01 -8.09
CA PHE A 30 4.77 1.07 -8.71
C PHE A 30 4.57 2.39 -7.98
N SER A 31 5.69 3.08 -7.82
CA SER A 31 5.76 4.43 -7.24
C SER A 31 6.37 5.37 -8.28
N ASP A 32 5.86 6.59 -8.40
CA ASP A 32 6.46 7.65 -9.23
C ASP A 32 7.46 8.49 -8.42
N GLY A 33 7.98 7.97 -7.32
CA GLY A 33 8.91 8.70 -6.45
C GLY A 33 10.16 9.15 -7.21
N GLY A 34 10.31 10.46 -7.40
CA GLY A 34 11.55 11.13 -7.73
C GLY A 34 12.10 10.93 -9.13
N VAL A 35 13.44 10.97 -9.22
CA VAL A 35 14.29 10.98 -10.43
C VAL A 35 13.99 9.83 -11.41
N TYR A 36 13.37 8.77 -10.95
CA TYR A 36 13.14 7.52 -11.67
C TYR A 36 11.77 7.42 -12.38
N GLY A 37 10.91 8.44 -12.29
CA GLY A 37 9.57 8.39 -12.92
C GLY A 37 9.59 8.05 -14.42
N ARG A 38 10.64 8.42 -15.15
CA ARG A 38 10.81 8.09 -16.57
C ARG A 38 11.16 6.61 -16.81
N TYR A 39 11.84 5.97 -15.89
CA TYR A 39 12.24 4.56 -16.02
C TYR A 39 11.08 3.61 -15.66
N HIS A 40 10.16 4.04 -14.81
CA HIS A 40 9.03 3.22 -14.36
C HIS A 40 8.06 2.88 -15.49
N ILE A 41 7.77 3.81 -16.40
CA ILE A 41 6.85 3.54 -17.52
C ILE A 41 7.41 2.47 -18.44
N GLY A 42 8.69 2.55 -18.79
CA GLY A 42 9.34 1.55 -19.61
C GLY A 42 9.38 0.17 -18.94
N LEU A 43 9.72 0.10 -17.64
CA LEU A 43 9.69 -1.14 -16.87
C LEU A 43 8.28 -1.74 -16.80
N LEU A 44 7.27 -0.92 -16.58
CA LEU A 44 5.87 -1.34 -16.56
C LEU A 44 5.47 -2.02 -17.87
N HIS A 45 5.78 -1.39 -19.01
CA HIS A 45 5.49 -1.95 -20.32
C HIS A 45 6.27 -3.25 -20.59
N TYR A 46 7.54 -3.29 -20.18
CA TYR A 46 8.35 -4.51 -20.28
C TYR A 46 7.74 -5.66 -19.47
N LEU A 47 7.38 -5.43 -18.21
CA LEU A 47 6.80 -6.44 -17.35
C LEU A 47 5.46 -6.94 -17.87
N LYS A 48 4.56 -6.05 -18.30
CA LYS A 48 3.29 -6.44 -18.92
C LYS A 48 3.48 -7.30 -20.17
N LYS A 49 4.47 -6.96 -21.00
CA LYS A 49 4.76 -7.70 -22.23
C LYS A 49 5.38 -9.07 -21.95
N LYS A 50 6.32 -9.14 -21.03
CA LYS A 50 7.11 -10.36 -20.77
C LYS A 50 6.45 -11.30 -19.78
N TYR A 51 5.68 -10.77 -18.84
CA TYR A 51 5.01 -11.51 -17.76
C TYR A 51 3.52 -11.15 -17.69
N PRO A 52 2.71 -11.57 -18.65
CA PRO A 52 1.31 -11.16 -18.76
C PRO A 52 0.43 -11.66 -17.60
N GLY A 53 0.88 -12.68 -16.85
CA GLY A 53 0.21 -13.15 -15.63
C GLY A 53 0.43 -12.25 -14.40
N PHE A 54 1.30 -11.21 -14.49
CA PHE A 54 1.48 -10.27 -13.40
C PHE A 54 0.45 -9.16 -13.52
N TYR A 55 -0.13 -8.77 -12.41
CA TYR A 55 -0.90 -7.55 -12.36
C TYR A 55 -0.18 -6.45 -11.58
N LEU A 56 -0.38 -5.22 -12.04
CA LEU A 56 0.34 -4.06 -11.57
C LEU A 56 -0.56 -3.22 -10.67
N VAL A 57 0.02 -2.69 -9.61
CA VAL A 57 -0.69 -1.83 -8.65
C VAL A 57 -0.06 -0.45 -8.63
N SER A 58 -0.86 0.59 -8.83
CA SER A 58 -0.42 1.96 -8.63
C SER A 58 -0.34 2.26 -7.13
N SER A 59 0.87 2.59 -6.66
CA SER A 59 1.17 2.71 -5.23
C SER A 59 0.67 4.03 -4.64
N THR A 60 0.24 4.00 -3.37
CA THR A 60 -0.02 5.20 -2.56
C THR A 60 1.20 6.13 -2.43
N THR A 61 2.41 5.62 -2.70
CA THR A 61 3.64 6.42 -2.70
C THR A 61 3.69 7.47 -3.81
N LYS A 62 2.80 7.39 -4.80
CA LYS A 62 2.58 8.47 -5.77
C LYS A 62 2.04 9.75 -5.13
N VAL A 63 1.40 9.61 -3.97
CA VAL A 63 0.85 10.73 -3.19
C VAL A 63 -0.15 11.56 -4.01
N LEU A 64 -1.09 10.88 -4.66
CA LEU A 64 -2.17 11.51 -5.41
C LEU A 64 -3.23 12.03 -4.44
N THR A 65 -3.09 13.28 -4.02
CA THR A 65 -3.96 13.91 -3.01
C THR A 65 -5.21 14.56 -3.59
N GLU A 66 -5.23 14.77 -4.91
CA GLU A 66 -6.38 15.32 -5.60
C GLU A 66 -7.21 14.20 -6.24
N PHE A 67 -8.53 14.20 -5.98
CA PHE A 67 -9.43 13.16 -6.47
C PHE A 67 -9.37 13.01 -8.00
N GLN A 68 -9.27 14.13 -8.73
CA GLN A 68 -9.21 14.09 -10.18
C GLN A 68 -7.92 13.45 -10.72
N GLU A 69 -6.80 13.58 -10.00
CA GLU A 69 -5.56 12.89 -10.35
C GLU A 69 -5.70 11.39 -10.09
N CYS A 70 -6.27 11.02 -8.94
CA CYS A 70 -6.56 9.63 -8.62
C CYS A 70 -7.53 9.01 -9.63
N LEU A 71 -8.56 9.74 -10.06
CA LEU A 71 -9.50 9.28 -11.09
C LEU A 71 -8.81 9.00 -12.42
N ARG A 72 -7.92 9.90 -12.86
CA ARG A 72 -7.11 9.65 -14.09
C ARG A 72 -6.26 8.39 -13.96
N GLU A 73 -5.71 8.13 -12.79
CA GLU A 73 -4.94 6.92 -12.53
C GLU A 73 -5.81 5.65 -12.56
N ILE A 74 -7.02 5.69 -11.99
CA ILE A 74 -8.00 4.59 -12.02
C ILE A 74 -8.43 4.26 -13.47
N GLN A 75 -8.52 5.29 -14.33
CA GLN A 75 -8.90 5.13 -15.73
C GLN A 75 -7.81 4.47 -16.59
N ARG A 76 -6.57 4.41 -16.13
CA ARG A 76 -5.49 3.73 -16.85
C ARG A 76 -5.73 2.23 -16.92
N GLU A 77 -5.47 1.65 -18.09
CA GLU A 77 -5.56 0.20 -18.31
C GLU A 77 -4.33 -0.56 -17.79
N ASP A 78 -3.25 0.16 -17.43
CA ASP A 78 -2.01 -0.43 -16.98
C ASP A 78 -2.13 -1.10 -15.62
N PHE A 79 -2.96 -0.56 -14.73
CA PHE A 79 -3.08 -1.00 -13.35
C PHE A 79 -4.35 -1.82 -13.11
N GLN A 80 -4.17 -2.95 -12.44
CA GLN A 80 -5.28 -3.74 -11.88
C GLN A 80 -5.89 -3.04 -10.68
N TYR A 81 -5.03 -2.50 -9.80
CA TYR A 81 -5.46 -1.76 -8.62
C TYR A 81 -4.74 -0.42 -8.53
N VAL A 82 -5.42 0.55 -7.93
CA VAL A 82 -4.90 1.88 -7.61
C VAL A 82 -5.11 2.11 -6.12
N VAL A 83 -4.02 2.37 -5.41
CA VAL A 83 -4.06 2.72 -3.98
C VAL A 83 -4.06 4.23 -3.84
N PRO A 84 -5.20 4.87 -3.54
CA PRO A 84 -5.27 6.31 -3.36
C PRO A 84 -4.45 6.77 -2.15
N ASP A 85 -4.16 8.05 -2.09
CA ASP A 85 -3.64 8.63 -0.86
C ASP A 85 -4.73 8.55 0.23
N PHE A 86 -4.35 8.15 1.44
CA PHE A 86 -5.27 7.93 2.56
C PHE A 86 -6.12 9.16 2.92
N ARG A 87 -5.67 10.36 2.54
CA ARG A 87 -6.44 11.60 2.73
C ARG A 87 -7.72 11.66 1.90
N LEU A 88 -7.78 10.87 0.82
CA LEU A 88 -8.98 10.74 0.00
C LEU A 88 -9.99 9.74 0.57
N ASN A 89 -9.58 8.87 1.50
CA ASN A 89 -10.41 7.76 1.97
C ASN A 89 -11.84 8.19 2.32
N LYS A 90 -12.03 9.27 3.04
CA LYS A 90 -13.34 9.72 3.52
C LYS A 90 -14.10 10.66 2.56
N MET A 91 -13.65 10.81 1.32
CA MET A 91 -14.37 11.58 0.30
C MET A 91 -15.53 10.77 -0.33
N LEU A 92 -16.43 10.27 0.50
CA LEU A 92 -17.45 9.28 0.11
C LEU A 92 -18.32 9.74 -1.05
N ASP A 93 -18.73 11.01 -1.08
CA ASP A 93 -19.54 11.55 -2.16
C ASP A 93 -18.83 11.45 -3.51
N LYS A 94 -17.52 11.70 -3.54
CA LYS A 94 -16.71 11.56 -4.75
C LYS A 94 -16.53 10.10 -5.14
N TRP A 95 -16.24 9.23 -4.18
CA TRP A 95 -16.11 7.79 -4.41
C TRP A 95 -17.41 7.18 -4.95
N ASN A 96 -18.56 7.68 -4.52
CA ASN A 96 -19.84 7.17 -4.99
C ASN A 96 -20.13 7.49 -6.46
N THR A 97 -19.42 8.45 -7.07
CA THR A 97 -19.58 8.80 -8.50
C THR A 97 -18.92 7.80 -9.45
N LEU A 98 -18.09 6.88 -8.94
CA LEU A 98 -17.38 5.90 -9.75
C LEU A 98 -18.33 4.82 -10.28
N SER A 99 -18.06 4.34 -11.50
CA SER A 99 -18.70 3.12 -12.02
C SER A 99 -18.23 1.88 -11.25
N GLU A 100 -18.98 0.78 -11.34
CA GLU A 100 -18.61 -0.50 -10.71
C GLU A 100 -17.19 -0.94 -11.09
N GLY A 101 -16.86 -0.96 -12.38
CA GLY A 101 -15.53 -1.34 -12.84
C GLY A 101 -14.40 -0.39 -12.37
N GLN A 102 -14.71 0.86 -12.08
CA GLN A 102 -13.75 1.77 -11.45
C GLN A 102 -13.59 1.48 -9.95
N LYS A 103 -14.69 1.17 -9.25
CA LYS A 103 -14.67 0.80 -7.83
C LYS A 103 -13.87 -0.47 -7.59
N ASP A 104 -13.97 -1.46 -8.48
CA ASP A 104 -13.21 -2.71 -8.42
C ASP A 104 -11.68 -2.49 -8.51
N LYS A 105 -11.24 -1.37 -9.07
CA LYS A 105 -9.82 -1.01 -9.16
C LYS A 105 -9.29 -0.26 -7.94
N VAL A 106 -10.14 0.25 -7.06
CA VAL A 106 -9.70 1.03 -5.89
C VAL A 106 -9.33 0.10 -4.75
N GLU A 107 -8.09 0.18 -4.28
CA GLU A 107 -7.62 -0.53 -3.08
C GLU A 107 -7.32 0.50 -1.98
N PHE A 108 -8.20 0.60 -0.98
CA PHE A 108 -8.06 1.57 0.10
C PHE A 108 -7.00 1.17 1.12
N LEU A 109 -6.07 2.08 1.43
CA LEU A 109 -5.12 1.92 2.53
C LEU A 109 -5.81 2.28 3.85
N CYS A 110 -6.08 1.26 4.70
CA CYS A 110 -6.96 1.41 5.86
C CYS A 110 -6.29 2.03 7.08
N ASN A 111 -5.00 1.76 7.31
CA ASN A 111 -4.32 1.96 8.59
C ASN A 111 -3.09 2.87 8.53
N GLU A 112 -3.07 3.82 7.61
CA GLU A 112 -1.97 4.80 7.52
C GLU A 112 -1.88 5.65 8.81
N CYS A 113 -0.67 5.78 9.34
CA CYS A 113 -0.42 6.62 10.52
C CYS A 113 0.35 7.91 10.22
N CYS A 114 0.69 8.16 8.97
CA CYS A 114 1.30 9.42 8.57
C CYS A 114 0.38 10.60 8.93
N TRP A 115 1.00 11.72 9.34
CA TRP A 115 0.22 12.90 9.69
C TRP A 115 -0.68 13.36 8.54
N PHE A 116 -1.97 13.49 8.81
CA PHE A 116 -2.98 13.84 7.80
C PHE A 116 -2.70 15.19 7.12
N GLY A 117 -2.13 16.15 7.86
CA GLY A 117 -1.71 17.47 7.36
C GLY A 117 -0.36 17.51 6.64
N CYS A 118 0.33 16.38 6.47
CA CYS A 118 1.66 16.34 5.87
C CYS A 118 1.63 16.76 4.39
N ARG A 119 2.47 17.74 4.04
CA ARG A 119 2.65 18.20 2.64
C ARG A 119 3.88 17.60 1.97
N ASP A 120 4.75 16.95 2.75
CA ASP A 120 6.08 16.49 2.33
C ASP A 120 6.15 14.97 2.17
N ARG A 121 5.00 14.28 2.16
CA ARG A 121 4.93 12.81 2.11
C ARG A 121 5.68 12.25 0.91
N LYS A 122 5.60 12.92 -0.24
CA LYS A 122 6.32 12.51 -1.44
C LYS A 122 7.84 12.59 -1.24
N ALA A 123 8.34 13.66 -0.65
CA ALA A 123 9.76 13.83 -0.32
C ALA A 123 10.25 12.75 0.67
N CYS A 124 9.42 12.32 1.64
CA CYS A 124 9.74 11.18 2.50
C CYS A 124 9.97 9.90 1.69
N TYR A 125 9.11 9.59 0.73
CA TYR A 125 9.27 8.39 -0.09
C TYR A 125 10.47 8.48 -1.03
N GLU A 126 10.78 9.65 -1.57
CA GLU A 126 11.95 9.90 -2.39
C GLU A 126 13.23 9.71 -1.60
N ASP A 127 13.28 10.19 -0.36
CA ASP A 127 14.42 10.01 0.54
C ASP A 127 14.66 8.53 0.88
N VAL A 128 13.59 7.80 1.28
CA VAL A 128 13.66 6.37 1.52
C VAL A 128 14.13 5.61 0.27
N SER A 129 13.66 6.01 -0.90
CA SER A 129 14.05 5.39 -2.17
C SER A 129 15.53 5.58 -2.47
N ARG A 130 16.05 6.81 -2.30
CA ARG A 130 17.49 7.11 -2.46
C ARG A 130 18.35 6.31 -1.50
N LYS A 131 17.97 6.27 -0.21
CA LYS A 131 18.68 5.49 0.81
C LYS A 131 18.76 4.01 0.47
N ASN A 132 17.66 3.44 -0.02
CA ASN A 132 17.64 2.04 -0.45
C ASN A 132 18.54 1.75 -1.66
N LEU A 133 18.83 2.76 -2.48
CA LEU A 133 19.74 2.67 -3.62
C LEU A 133 21.20 2.96 -3.24
N GLY A 134 21.47 3.35 -1.99
CA GLY A 134 22.80 3.76 -1.54
C GLY A 134 23.26 5.11 -2.12
N GLU A 135 22.31 5.94 -2.53
CA GLU A 135 22.57 7.28 -3.04
C GLU A 135 22.69 8.30 -1.91
N ASP A 136 23.74 9.11 -1.95
CA ASP A 136 23.91 10.25 -1.04
C ASP A 136 22.90 11.36 -1.35
N GLY A 137 22.49 12.09 -0.33
CA GLY A 137 21.58 13.23 -0.47
C GLY A 137 21.19 13.84 0.88
N GLU A 138 20.51 14.97 0.83
CA GLU A 138 19.95 15.58 2.03
C GLU A 138 18.89 14.67 2.65
N GLU A 139 19.01 14.43 3.95
CA GLU A 139 18.05 13.61 4.69
C GLU A 139 16.74 14.38 4.90
N HIS A 140 15.64 13.80 4.43
CA HIS A 140 14.32 14.37 4.71
C HIS A 140 13.96 14.19 6.19
N ARG A 141 13.64 15.28 6.85
CA ARG A 141 13.18 15.28 8.25
C ARG A 141 11.67 15.41 8.31
N CYS A 142 11.01 14.44 8.91
CA CYS A 142 9.56 14.48 9.10
C CYS A 142 9.16 15.67 9.97
N THR A 143 8.25 16.50 9.47
CA THR A 143 7.72 17.72 10.14
C THR A 143 6.46 17.43 10.97
N ALA A 144 6.00 16.17 11.03
CA ALA A 144 4.83 15.81 11.81
C ALA A 144 5.01 16.13 13.30
N PRO A 145 3.98 16.67 13.99
CA PRO A 145 4.07 17.05 15.41
C PRO A 145 4.55 15.93 16.32
N ASN A 146 4.24 14.68 15.97
CA ASN A 146 4.56 13.48 16.73
C ASN A 146 5.47 12.51 15.96
N ALA A 147 6.35 13.02 15.10
CA ALA A 147 7.26 12.22 14.26
C ALA A 147 8.13 11.24 15.07
N LYS A 148 8.54 11.63 16.29
CA LYS A 148 9.39 10.82 17.16
C LYS A 148 8.69 9.59 17.76
N GLU A 149 7.36 9.55 17.75
CA GLU A 149 6.61 8.44 18.35
C GLU A 149 6.61 7.17 17.48
N GLY A 150 7.03 7.30 16.23
CA GLY A 150 6.98 6.20 15.26
C GLY A 150 5.56 5.77 14.89
N TYR A 151 5.46 4.58 14.32
CA TYR A 151 4.19 3.97 13.99
C TYR A 151 3.59 3.29 15.22
N ARG A 152 2.29 3.52 15.47
CA ARG A 152 1.49 2.84 16.48
C ARG A 152 0.09 2.59 15.97
N PHE A 153 -0.52 1.47 16.34
CA PHE A 153 -1.88 1.16 15.93
C PHE A 153 -2.88 2.22 16.44
N SER A 154 -2.77 2.63 17.69
CA SER A 154 -3.59 3.71 18.24
C SER A 154 -3.49 5.03 17.47
N LYS A 155 -2.31 5.33 16.94
CA LYS A 155 -2.08 6.51 16.10
C LYS A 155 -2.76 6.37 14.73
N ALA A 156 -2.73 5.18 14.13
CA ALA A 156 -3.46 4.90 12.91
C ALA A 156 -4.98 5.04 13.12
N MET A 157 -5.51 4.50 14.21
CA MET A 157 -6.94 4.57 14.53
C MET A 157 -7.46 6.00 14.75
N THR A 158 -6.61 6.93 15.18
CA THR A 158 -6.98 8.34 15.36
C THR A 158 -6.78 9.18 14.09
N ASN A 159 -6.23 8.59 13.02
CA ASN A 159 -6.03 9.29 11.77
C ASN A 159 -7.37 9.56 11.08
N PRO A 160 -7.64 10.79 10.60
CA PRO A 160 -8.88 11.10 9.89
C PRO A 160 -9.13 10.23 8.64
N GLY A 161 -8.07 9.70 8.03
CA GLY A 161 -8.16 8.77 6.88
C GLY A 161 -8.29 7.30 7.26
N PHE A 162 -8.34 6.96 8.56
CA PHE A 162 -8.49 5.57 9.01
C PHE A 162 -9.81 4.97 8.55
N ILE A 163 -9.76 3.73 8.07
CA ILE A 163 -10.95 2.96 7.71
C ILE A 163 -11.10 1.82 8.72
N SER A 164 -12.13 1.88 9.53
CA SER A 164 -12.44 0.85 10.52
C SER A 164 -13.13 -0.37 9.89
N VAL A 165 -13.21 -1.47 10.65
CA VAL A 165 -14.02 -2.64 10.26
C VAL A 165 -15.48 -2.26 10.07
N ASP A 166 -16.01 -1.36 10.91
CA ASP A 166 -17.39 -0.88 10.80
C ASP A 166 -17.59 0.01 9.57
N ASP A 167 -16.61 0.87 9.23
CA ASP A 167 -16.64 1.61 7.97
C ASP A 167 -16.67 0.66 6.77
N ILE A 168 -15.82 -0.38 6.76
CA ILE A 168 -15.78 -1.36 5.69
C ILE A 168 -17.16 -1.98 5.52
N LYS A 169 -17.75 -2.51 6.60
CA LYS A 169 -19.02 -3.24 6.55
C LYS A 169 -20.22 -2.36 6.20
N ASN A 170 -20.26 -1.15 6.78
CA ASN A 170 -21.47 -0.32 6.75
C ASN A 170 -21.43 0.78 5.70
N ILE A 171 -20.25 1.10 5.15
CA ILE A 171 -20.08 2.18 4.19
C ILE A 171 -19.48 1.65 2.88
N TYR A 172 -18.26 1.13 2.90
CA TYR A 172 -17.53 0.82 1.67
C TYR A 172 -18.09 -0.38 0.93
N LEU A 173 -18.40 -1.49 1.61
CA LEU A 173 -19.01 -2.66 0.97
C LEU A 173 -20.39 -2.34 0.36
N PRO A 174 -21.31 -1.63 1.05
CA PRO A 174 -22.56 -1.19 0.44
C PRO A 174 -22.39 -0.24 -0.76
N MET A 175 -21.30 0.53 -0.79
CA MET A 175 -20.94 1.37 -1.93
C MET A 175 -20.36 0.58 -3.11
N GLY A 176 -20.05 -0.71 -2.95
CA GLY A 176 -19.48 -1.59 -3.97
C GLY A 176 -17.96 -1.66 -3.98
N PHE A 177 -17.26 -1.22 -2.92
CA PHE A 177 -15.80 -1.38 -2.79
C PHE A 177 -15.45 -2.65 -2.04
N THR A 178 -14.50 -3.42 -2.57
CA THR A 178 -14.14 -4.74 -2.04
C THR A 178 -12.65 -4.91 -1.73
N ASN A 179 -11.80 -3.94 -2.10
CA ASN A 179 -10.36 -4.07 -1.95
C ASN A 179 -9.83 -3.14 -0.86
N PHE A 180 -9.21 -3.74 0.15
CA PHE A 180 -8.69 -3.04 1.33
C PHE A 180 -7.27 -3.51 1.63
N LYS A 181 -6.39 -2.56 1.89
CA LYS A 181 -4.97 -2.77 2.14
C LYS A 181 -4.62 -2.44 3.58
N ILE A 182 -3.87 -3.34 4.19
CA ILE A 182 -3.23 -3.11 5.49
C ILE A 182 -1.75 -2.85 5.21
N GLU A 183 -1.22 -1.71 5.68
CA GLU A 183 0.22 -1.48 5.66
C GLU A 183 0.88 -2.05 6.92
N GLY A 184 2.21 -2.16 6.91
CA GLY A 184 2.97 -2.54 8.10
C GLY A 184 4.08 -3.53 7.88
N ARG A 185 4.38 -3.92 6.64
CA ARG A 185 5.42 -4.93 6.33
C ARG A 185 6.79 -4.65 6.97
N GLY A 186 7.15 -3.38 7.18
CA GLY A 186 8.39 -2.96 7.82
C GLY A 186 8.29 -2.73 9.33
N LEU A 187 7.13 -2.97 9.94
CA LEU A 187 6.85 -2.59 11.34
C LEU A 187 7.06 -3.74 12.34
N GLY A 188 7.44 -4.92 11.84
CA GLY A 188 7.60 -6.12 12.66
C GLY A 188 6.32 -6.94 12.80
N SER A 189 6.48 -8.23 13.12
CA SER A 189 5.41 -9.23 13.17
C SER A 189 4.31 -8.88 14.18
N ALA A 190 4.69 -8.38 15.34
CA ALA A 190 3.73 -8.05 16.41
C ALA A 190 2.67 -7.03 15.96
N LEU A 191 3.09 -5.95 15.28
CA LEU A 191 2.14 -4.94 14.77
C LEU A 191 1.28 -5.48 13.63
N ILE A 192 1.86 -6.29 12.75
CA ILE A 192 1.11 -6.93 11.66
C ILE A 192 0.02 -7.84 12.25
N LEU A 193 0.35 -8.64 13.26
CA LEU A 193 -0.60 -9.50 13.95
C LEU A 193 -1.74 -8.70 14.60
N GLU A 194 -1.44 -7.56 15.24
CA GLU A 194 -2.48 -6.69 15.81
C GLU A 194 -3.45 -6.16 14.73
N PHE A 195 -2.94 -5.79 13.55
CA PHE A 195 -3.82 -5.40 12.44
C PHE A 195 -4.66 -6.55 11.92
N LEU A 196 -4.06 -7.73 11.75
CA LEU A 196 -4.79 -8.93 11.32
C LEU A 196 -5.88 -9.29 12.33
N LEU A 197 -5.58 -9.25 13.63
CA LEU A 197 -6.58 -9.43 14.68
C LEU A 197 -7.73 -8.42 14.54
N TYR A 198 -7.41 -7.14 14.36
CA TYR A 198 -8.42 -6.10 14.26
C TYR A 198 -9.32 -6.26 13.02
N TYR A 199 -8.73 -6.49 11.84
CA TYR A 199 -9.49 -6.50 10.58
C TYR A 199 -10.11 -7.87 10.24
N MET A 200 -9.49 -8.97 10.65
CA MET A 200 -9.85 -10.32 10.17
C MET A 200 -10.45 -11.21 11.26
N THR A 201 -10.36 -10.84 12.54
CA THR A 201 -10.92 -11.63 13.62
C THR A 201 -12.21 -10.98 14.14
N LYS A 202 -13.27 -11.78 14.31
CA LYS A 202 -14.51 -11.30 14.91
C LYS A 202 -14.25 -10.79 16.33
N PRO A 203 -14.88 -9.67 16.75
CA PRO A 203 -14.62 -9.03 18.05
C PRO A 203 -14.67 -9.98 19.24
N GLU A 204 -15.62 -10.91 19.24
CA GLU A 204 -15.82 -11.90 20.31
C GLU A 204 -14.67 -12.90 20.46
N TYR A 205 -13.84 -13.08 19.42
CA TYR A 205 -12.69 -14.00 19.43
C TYR A 205 -11.34 -13.29 19.53
N GLN A 206 -11.29 -11.97 19.46
CA GLN A 206 -10.01 -11.24 19.42
C GLN A 206 -9.14 -11.49 20.65
N LEU A 207 -9.76 -11.54 21.85
CA LEU A 207 -9.02 -11.83 23.10
C LEU A 207 -8.46 -13.23 23.08
N TYR A 208 -9.29 -14.21 22.73
CA TYR A 208 -8.89 -15.62 22.66
C TYR A 208 -7.72 -15.85 21.70
N VAL A 209 -7.84 -15.33 20.47
CA VAL A 209 -6.76 -15.47 19.46
C VAL A 209 -5.48 -14.76 19.91
N ARG A 210 -5.60 -13.61 20.60
CA ARG A 210 -4.43 -12.90 21.14
C ARG A 210 -3.74 -13.73 22.24
N GLU A 211 -4.48 -14.35 23.13
CA GLU A 211 -3.94 -15.21 24.18
C GLU A 211 -3.21 -16.42 23.60
N GLU A 212 -3.77 -17.09 22.60
CA GLU A 212 -3.14 -18.19 21.89
C GLU A 212 -1.82 -17.76 21.23
N LEU A 213 -1.83 -16.65 20.48
CA LEU A 213 -0.63 -16.11 19.84
C LEU A 213 0.46 -15.72 20.87
N TYR A 214 0.08 -15.19 22.03
CA TYR A 214 1.04 -14.89 23.10
C TYR A 214 1.63 -16.15 23.71
N LEU A 215 0.84 -17.17 23.95
CA LEU A 215 1.31 -18.45 24.47
C LEU A 215 2.24 -19.14 23.48
N ASP A 216 1.89 -19.15 22.21
CA ASP A 216 2.70 -19.76 21.18
C ASP A 216 4.05 -19.07 21.03
N ASN A 217 4.10 -17.74 21.09
CA ASN A 217 5.35 -16.98 21.08
C ASN A 217 6.19 -17.18 22.35
N MET A 218 5.54 -17.31 23.53
CA MET A 218 6.24 -17.58 24.78
C MET A 218 6.85 -18.98 24.85
N LEU A 219 6.24 -19.94 24.14
CA LEU A 219 6.64 -21.34 24.15
C LEU A 219 7.56 -21.70 22.97
N ASP A 220 7.97 -20.70 22.16
CA ASP A 220 8.80 -20.92 20.96
C ASP A 220 8.19 -21.97 19.98
N LEU A 221 6.85 -21.96 19.82
CA LEU A 221 6.14 -22.92 19.00
C LEU A 221 6.06 -22.55 17.50
N PHE A 222 6.63 -21.39 17.10
CA PHE A 222 6.74 -20.92 15.71
C PHE A 222 8.16 -20.57 15.31
#